data_64ce8bd2fe22ec9849006325975e4715
#
_entry.id   64ce8bd2fe22ec9849006325975e4715
#
_cell.length_a   1.000
_cell.length_b   1.000
_cell.length_c   1.000
_cell.angle_alpha   90.00
_cell.angle_beta   90.00
_cell.angle_gamma   90.00
#
_symmetry.space_group_name_H-M   'P 1'
#
loop_
_entity.id
_entity.type
_entity.pdbx_description
1 polymer ?
#
loop_
_entity_poly.entity_id
_entity_poly.type
_entity_poly.pdbx_seq_one_letter_code
_entity_poly.pdbx_strand_id
1 'polypeptide(L)'
;SVKKGDNTTMTTRSDIEHVLWNACDSFRGKIDSSRYKDYILSMLFVKYLSDTAKEKEAEFIQRYEGDMERVKRAMSRERFSLDEESTFDYLYDHRNDTEIGQKINVALSHIEDRNSGKLRNVFRAIDFNSQVDLGDVKEKNAILRNLLEDFHALDLRPGQLGSADIIGDA
;
A
#
# COMPACT_ATOMS: atom_id res chain seq x y z
N SER A 1 26.21 4.38 20.81
CA SER A 1 25.79 4.54 20.68
C SER A 1 24.93 4.85 19.75
N VAL A 2 24.50 4.56 19.32
CA VAL A 2 23.85 4.67 18.51
C VAL A 2 22.85 5.18 18.42
N LYS A 3 22.44 5.63 17.93
CA LYS A 3 21.68 6.28 17.78
C LYS A 3 20.67 5.78 17.11
N LYS A 4 19.99 5.31 17.44
CA LYS A 4 19.01 4.87 16.97
C LYS A 4 18.05 5.81 16.79
N GLY A 5 18.00 6.71 17.36
CA GLY A 5 17.04 7.68 17.24
C GLY A 5 16.92 8.25 15.91
N ASP A 6 17.87 8.12 15.25
CA ASP A 6 17.83 8.75 14.02
C ASP A 6 16.84 8.14 13.19
N ASN A 7 16.23 7.12 13.53
CA ASN A 7 15.29 6.63 12.71
C ASN A 7 14.12 7.46 12.55
N THR A 8 13.96 8.53 13.22
CA THR A 8 12.85 9.40 13.03
C THR A 8 13.03 10.23 11.81
N THR A 9 13.91 9.88 10.93
CA THR A 9 14.10 10.61 9.69
C THR A 9 12.81 10.60 8.88
N MET A 10 12.42 11.73 8.35
CA MET A 10 11.22 11.84 7.53
C MET A 10 11.39 11.10 6.22
N THR A 11 10.31 10.54 5.71
CA THR A 11 10.31 9.93 4.40
C THR A 11 10.36 11.04 3.37
N THR A 12 11.32 10.98 2.46
CA THR A 12 11.50 12.02 1.48
C THR A 12 11.02 11.58 0.12
N ARG A 13 10.87 12.53 -0.79
CA ARG A 13 10.54 12.24 -2.17
C ARG A 13 11.56 11.28 -2.77
N SER A 14 12.84 11.47 -2.45
CA SER A 14 13.89 10.59 -2.94
C SER A 14 13.70 9.16 -2.47
N ASP A 15 13.27 8.97 -1.22
CA ASP A 15 13.00 7.63 -0.69
C ASP A 15 11.90 6.95 -1.49
N ILE A 16 10.84 7.68 -1.78
CA ILE A 16 9.71 7.13 -2.52
C ILE A 16 10.14 6.82 -3.94
N GLU A 17 10.85 7.73 -4.59
CA GLU A 17 11.31 7.51 -5.96
C GLU A 17 12.23 6.31 -6.06
N HIS A 18 13.09 6.12 -5.07
CA HIS A 18 14.00 4.98 -5.08
C HIS A 18 13.23 3.66 -5.05
N VAL A 19 12.21 3.58 -4.21
CA VAL A 19 11.39 2.37 -4.13
C VAL A 19 10.60 2.17 -5.43
N LEU A 20 10.08 3.26 -6.01
CA LEU A 20 9.35 3.16 -7.27
C LEU A 20 10.26 2.67 -8.40
N TRP A 21 11.50 3.14 -8.45
CA TRP A 21 12.44 2.66 -9.46
C TRP A 21 12.76 1.19 -9.26
N ASN A 22 12.94 0.74 -8.01
CA ASN A 22 13.17 -0.67 -7.73
C ASN A 22 11.97 -1.51 -8.14
N ALA A 23 10.77 -1.01 -7.90
CA ALA A 23 9.55 -1.72 -8.29
C ALA A 23 9.46 -1.83 -9.80
N CYS A 24 9.82 -0.77 -10.51
CA CYS A 24 9.82 -0.80 -11.97
C CYS A 24 10.74 -1.88 -12.50
N ASP A 25 11.88 -2.10 -11.86
CA ASP A 25 12.81 -3.12 -12.31
C ASP A 25 12.22 -4.52 -12.27
N SER A 26 11.28 -4.78 -11.35
CA SER A 26 10.63 -6.07 -11.26
C SER A 26 9.79 -6.38 -12.51
N PHE A 27 9.31 -5.34 -13.19
CA PHE A 27 8.47 -5.50 -14.37
C PHE A 27 9.25 -5.35 -15.68
N ARG A 28 10.47 -4.85 -15.60
CA ARG A 28 11.22 -4.51 -16.80
C ARG A 28 11.45 -5.75 -17.65
N GLY A 29 11.15 -5.63 -18.94
CA GLY A 29 11.30 -6.75 -19.86
C GLY A 29 10.13 -7.73 -19.84
N LYS A 30 9.16 -7.53 -18.95
CA LYS A 30 8.02 -8.43 -18.85
C LYS A 30 6.76 -7.84 -19.40
N ILE A 31 6.48 -6.59 -19.11
CA ILE A 31 5.32 -5.92 -19.68
C ILE A 31 5.71 -4.50 -20.04
N ASP A 32 4.86 -3.87 -20.88
CA ASP A 32 5.07 -2.53 -21.35
C ASP A 32 4.99 -1.55 -20.19
N SER A 33 5.84 -0.52 -20.23
CA SER A 33 5.89 0.46 -19.14
C SER A 33 4.57 1.21 -18.97
N SER A 34 3.78 1.33 -20.03
CA SER A 34 2.49 1.99 -19.92
C SER A 34 1.53 1.18 -19.07
N ARG A 35 1.78 -0.13 -18.94
CA ARG A 35 0.91 -0.98 -18.17
C ARG A 35 1.42 -1.20 -16.73
N TYR A 36 2.70 -1.43 -16.55
CA TYR A 36 3.16 -1.73 -15.19
C TYR A 36 3.10 -0.51 -14.26
N LYS A 37 3.05 0.68 -14.86
CA LYS A 37 2.91 1.90 -14.04
C LYS A 37 1.64 1.85 -13.21
N ASP A 38 0.55 1.35 -13.77
CA ASP A 38 -0.72 1.29 -13.04
C ASP A 38 -0.64 0.31 -11.87
N TYR A 39 0.06 -0.80 -12.03
CA TYR A 39 0.24 -1.75 -10.93
C TYR A 39 1.03 -1.12 -9.79
N ILE A 40 2.08 -0.38 -10.14
CA ILE A 40 2.93 0.25 -9.15
C ILE A 40 2.17 1.36 -8.41
N LEU A 41 1.43 2.18 -9.16
CA LEU A 41 0.68 3.28 -8.53
C LEU A 41 -0.44 2.76 -7.65
N SER A 42 -1.08 1.67 -8.04
CA SER A 42 -2.12 1.07 -7.20
C SER A 42 -1.54 0.59 -5.89
N MET A 43 -0.36 -0.04 -5.94
CA MET A 43 0.27 -0.53 -4.72
C MET A 43 0.73 0.63 -3.84
N LEU A 44 1.26 1.69 -4.45
CA LEU A 44 1.65 2.88 -3.70
C LEU A 44 0.44 3.46 -2.96
N PHE A 45 -0.71 3.51 -3.64
CA PHE A 45 -1.91 4.07 -3.04
C PHE A 45 -2.41 3.21 -1.88
N VAL A 46 -2.39 1.88 -2.05
CA VAL A 46 -2.80 0.98 -0.96
C VAL A 46 -1.87 1.16 0.24
N LYS A 47 -0.57 1.27 -0.02
CA LYS A 47 0.40 1.47 1.04
C LYS A 47 0.13 2.78 1.77
N TYR A 48 -0.14 3.85 1.03
CA TYR A 48 -0.42 5.16 1.62
C TYR A 48 -1.69 5.12 2.46
N LEU A 49 -2.76 4.52 1.96
CA LEU A 49 -4.00 4.42 2.71
C LEU A 49 -3.81 3.59 3.98
N SER A 50 -3.06 2.50 3.88
CA SER A 50 -2.82 1.63 5.03
C SER A 50 -1.99 2.34 6.09
N ASP A 51 -0.95 3.05 5.66
CA ASP A 51 -0.10 3.76 6.61
C ASP A 51 -0.85 4.92 7.26
N THR A 52 -1.70 5.61 6.50
CA THR A 52 -2.53 6.67 7.05
C THR A 52 -3.49 6.13 8.09
N ALA A 53 -4.13 5.00 7.80
CA ALA A 53 -5.05 4.38 8.76
C ALA A 53 -4.31 3.92 10.01
N LYS A 54 -3.10 3.41 9.84
CA LYS A 54 -2.31 2.93 10.96
C LYS A 54 -1.96 4.10 11.90
N GLU A 55 -1.57 5.23 11.34
CA GLU A 55 -1.25 6.40 12.15
C GLU A 55 -2.48 6.92 12.88
N LYS A 56 -3.62 6.94 12.19
CA LYS A 56 -4.86 7.40 12.78
C LYS A 56 -5.29 6.48 13.92
N GLU A 57 -5.17 5.18 13.71
CA GLU A 57 -5.52 4.22 14.75
C GLU A 57 -4.66 4.42 15.99
N ALA A 58 -3.35 4.64 15.79
CA ALA A 58 -2.45 4.87 16.91
C ALA A 58 -2.85 6.13 17.70
N GLU A 59 -3.26 7.18 16.98
CA GLU A 59 -3.72 8.41 17.63
C GLU A 59 -4.97 8.15 18.47
N PHE A 60 -5.91 7.37 17.95
CA PHE A 60 -7.13 7.09 18.66
C PHE A 60 -6.88 6.17 19.87
N ILE A 61 -5.96 5.20 19.72
CA ILE A 61 -5.63 4.33 20.84
C ILE A 61 -5.08 5.18 21.99
N GLN A 62 -4.25 6.15 21.68
CA GLN A 62 -3.72 7.03 22.71
C GLN A 62 -4.81 7.93 23.29
N ARG A 63 -5.64 8.51 22.42
CA ARG A 63 -6.70 9.44 22.87
C ARG A 63 -7.72 8.76 23.77
N TYR A 64 -8.09 7.51 23.46
CA TYR A 64 -9.10 6.78 24.23
C TYR A 64 -8.50 5.78 25.19
N GLU A 65 -7.21 5.92 25.45
CA GLU A 65 -6.52 5.14 26.48
C GLU A 65 -6.73 3.63 26.33
N GLY A 66 -6.69 3.15 25.10
CA GLY A 66 -6.77 1.72 24.83
C GLY A 66 -8.17 1.15 24.73
N ASP A 67 -9.21 2.00 24.82
CA ASP A 67 -10.59 1.52 24.68
C ASP A 67 -10.86 1.21 23.22
N MET A 68 -10.68 -0.04 22.84
CA MET A 68 -10.74 -0.44 21.43
C MET A 68 -12.11 -0.29 20.81
N GLU A 69 -13.18 -0.31 21.60
CA GLU A 69 -14.51 -0.08 21.03
C GLU A 69 -14.65 1.35 20.55
N ARG A 70 -14.15 2.28 21.34
CA ARG A 70 -14.18 3.69 20.95
C ARG A 70 -13.25 3.93 19.77
N VAL A 71 -12.10 3.27 19.74
CA VAL A 71 -11.16 3.37 18.63
C VAL A 71 -11.83 2.89 17.35
N LYS A 72 -12.51 1.76 17.40
CA LYS A 72 -13.18 1.23 16.21
C LYS A 72 -14.23 2.18 15.71
N ARG A 73 -15.02 2.76 16.60
CA ARG A 73 -16.05 3.70 16.18
C ARG A 73 -15.44 4.94 15.54
N ALA A 74 -14.34 5.44 16.11
CA ALA A 74 -13.67 6.61 15.55
C ALA A 74 -13.07 6.29 14.18
N MET A 75 -12.46 5.11 14.04
CA MET A 75 -11.89 4.71 12.76
C MET A 75 -12.96 4.60 11.67
N SER A 76 -14.16 4.15 12.03
CA SER A 76 -15.22 3.99 11.03
C SER A 76 -15.71 5.33 10.47
N ARG A 77 -15.37 6.44 11.13
CA ARG A 77 -15.77 7.76 10.65
C ARG A 77 -14.65 8.46 9.88
N GLU A 78 -13.51 7.81 9.74
CA GLU A 78 -12.41 8.44 9.04
C GLU A 78 -12.69 8.54 7.54
N ARG A 79 -11.91 9.40 6.89
CA ARG A 79 -12.14 9.71 5.49
C ARG A 79 -12.08 8.48 4.61
N PHE A 80 -11.14 7.59 4.88
CA PHE A 80 -11.03 6.33 4.17
C PHE A 80 -11.08 5.18 5.16
N SER A 81 -11.77 4.12 4.78
CA SER A 81 -11.99 2.98 5.65
C SER A 81 -11.40 1.73 5.01
N LEU A 82 -10.70 0.93 5.79
CA LEU A 82 -10.08 -0.31 5.31
C LEU A 82 -10.49 -1.49 6.19
N ASP A 83 -10.78 -2.63 5.54
CA ASP A 83 -10.96 -3.87 6.27
C ASP A 83 -9.60 -4.38 6.67
N GLU A 84 -9.55 -5.28 7.62
CA GLU A 84 -8.29 -5.90 8.02
C GLU A 84 -7.61 -6.60 6.84
N GLU A 85 -8.39 -7.26 5.99
CA GLU A 85 -7.84 -8.00 4.86
C GLU A 85 -7.53 -7.11 3.67
N SER A 86 -7.77 -5.81 3.78
CA SER A 86 -7.46 -4.87 2.72
C SER A 86 -6.26 -4.01 3.06
N THR A 87 -5.63 -4.24 4.19
CA THR A 87 -4.47 -3.43 4.58
C THR A 87 -3.21 -3.93 3.88
N PHE A 88 -2.25 -3.05 3.72
CA PHE A 88 -0.97 -3.44 3.14
C PHE A 88 -0.26 -4.49 4.01
N ASP A 89 -0.35 -4.35 5.34
CA ASP A 89 0.30 -5.32 6.23
C ASP A 89 -0.27 -6.73 6.04
N TYR A 90 -1.57 -6.84 5.85
CA TYR A 90 -2.18 -8.15 5.59
C TYR A 90 -1.63 -8.73 4.29
N LEU A 91 -1.56 -7.94 3.23
CA LEU A 91 -1.06 -8.40 1.96
C LEU A 91 0.42 -8.78 2.05
N TYR A 92 1.19 -8.00 2.78
CA TYR A 92 2.61 -8.28 2.96
C TYR A 92 2.80 -9.60 3.72
N ASP A 93 2.01 -9.83 4.76
CA ASP A 93 2.11 -11.06 5.54
C ASP A 93 1.76 -12.29 4.71
N HIS A 94 0.95 -12.11 3.66
CA HIS A 94 0.54 -13.19 2.78
C HIS A 94 1.30 -13.19 1.46
N ARG A 95 2.43 -12.52 1.38
CA ARG A 95 3.14 -12.34 0.10
C ARG A 95 3.66 -13.64 -0.51
N ASN A 96 3.77 -14.68 0.30
CA ASN A 96 4.21 -15.98 -0.20
C ASN A 96 3.05 -16.92 -0.54
N ASP A 97 1.82 -16.45 -0.40
CA ASP A 97 0.65 -17.24 -0.71
C ASP A 97 0.55 -17.40 -2.22
N THR A 98 0.22 -18.59 -2.70
CA THR A 98 0.09 -18.82 -4.14
C THR A 98 -1.06 -18.04 -4.73
N GLU A 99 -2.04 -17.62 -3.90
CA GLU A 99 -3.17 -16.83 -4.36
C GLU A 99 -3.00 -15.35 -4.03
N ILE A 100 -1.77 -14.89 -3.91
CA ILE A 100 -1.55 -13.49 -3.52
C ILE A 100 -2.18 -12.50 -4.52
N GLY A 101 -2.14 -12.82 -5.81
CA GLY A 101 -2.77 -11.94 -6.81
C GLY A 101 -4.24 -11.74 -6.56
N GLN A 102 -4.94 -12.83 -6.23
CA GLN A 102 -6.36 -12.75 -5.93
C GLN A 102 -6.61 -11.96 -4.65
N LYS A 103 -5.74 -12.13 -3.65
CA LYS A 103 -5.89 -11.38 -2.40
C LYS A 103 -5.72 -9.89 -2.63
N ILE A 104 -4.80 -9.51 -3.51
CA ILE A 104 -4.63 -8.09 -3.83
C ILE A 104 -5.86 -7.57 -4.57
N ASN A 105 -6.37 -8.32 -5.55
CA ASN A 105 -7.58 -7.91 -6.27
C ASN A 105 -8.76 -7.71 -5.34
N VAL A 106 -8.95 -8.63 -4.40
CA VAL A 106 -10.05 -8.53 -3.43
C VAL A 106 -9.86 -7.31 -2.54
N ALA A 107 -8.62 -7.04 -2.11
CA ALA A 107 -8.35 -5.88 -1.27
C ALA A 107 -8.69 -4.59 -2.02
N LEU A 108 -8.28 -4.47 -3.28
CA LEU A 108 -8.58 -3.27 -4.07
C LEU A 108 -10.09 -3.09 -4.25
N SER A 109 -10.80 -4.18 -4.50
CA SER A 109 -12.23 -4.13 -4.67
C SER A 109 -12.93 -3.66 -3.39
N HIS A 110 -12.51 -4.18 -2.25
CA HIS A 110 -13.08 -3.78 -0.97
C HIS A 110 -12.79 -2.33 -0.64
N ILE A 111 -11.59 -1.86 -0.97
CA ILE A 111 -11.22 -0.47 -0.74
C ILE A 111 -12.15 0.44 -1.55
N GLU A 112 -12.38 0.09 -2.83
CA GLU A 112 -13.27 0.88 -3.67
C GLU A 112 -14.70 0.85 -3.13
N ASP A 113 -15.18 -0.33 -2.76
CA ASP A 113 -16.58 -0.47 -2.30
C ASP A 113 -16.83 0.29 -1.01
N ARG A 114 -15.91 0.20 -0.06
CA ARG A 114 -16.11 0.88 1.22
C ARG A 114 -15.95 2.38 1.10
N ASN A 115 -15.34 2.86 0.04
CA ASN A 115 -15.08 4.27 -0.15
C ASN A 115 -15.60 4.76 -1.50
N SER A 116 -16.72 4.17 -1.96
CA SER A 116 -17.21 4.38 -3.32
C SER A 116 -17.48 5.84 -3.65
N GLY A 117 -17.83 6.64 -2.69
CA GLY A 117 -18.06 8.04 -2.96
C GLY A 117 -16.78 8.84 -3.20
N LYS A 118 -15.63 8.29 -2.86
CA LYS A 118 -14.36 8.99 -2.97
C LYS A 118 -13.37 8.32 -3.90
N LEU A 119 -13.46 6.98 -4.04
CA LEU A 119 -12.46 6.23 -4.78
C LEU A 119 -13.03 5.48 -5.97
N ARG A 120 -14.11 5.97 -6.55
CA ARG A 120 -14.72 5.28 -7.67
C ARG A 120 -13.75 5.14 -8.83
N ASN A 121 -13.60 3.92 -9.32
CA ASN A 121 -12.78 3.61 -10.50
C ASN A 121 -11.30 3.94 -10.37
N VAL A 122 -10.79 4.07 -9.15
CA VAL A 122 -9.37 4.35 -8.95
C VAL A 122 -8.53 3.19 -9.44
N PHE A 123 -9.00 1.95 -9.22
CA PHE A 123 -8.22 0.76 -9.58
C PHE A 123 -8.76 0.05 -10.82
N ARG A 124 -9.48 0.75 -11.67
CA ARG A 124 -10.10 0.08 -12.82
C ARG A 124 -9.05 -0.49 -13.77
N ALA A 125 -9.41 -1.57 -14.42
CA ALA A 125 -8.59 -2.20 -15.44
C ALA A 125 -7.28 -2.79 -14.92
N ILE A 126 -7.14 -2.98 -13.62
CA ILE A 126 -5.95 -3.58 -13.06
C ILE A 126 -6.31 -4.95 -12.53
N ASP A 127 -5.54 -5.95 -12.94
CA ASP A 127 -5.79 -7.32 -12.52
C ASP A 127 -4.46 -7.94 -12.08
N PHE A 128 -4.28 -8.09 -10.78
CA PHE A 128 -3.06 -8.67 -10.23
C PHE A 128 -2.97 -10.17 -10.45
N ASN A 129 -3.99 -10.77 -11.09
CA ASN A 129 -3.92 -12.16 -11.51
C ASN A 129 -3.70 -12.32 -13.01
N SER A 130 -3.43 -11.23 -13.73
CA SER A 130 -3.31 -11.28 -15.18
C SER A 130 -2.07 -12.05 -15.60
N GLN A 131 -2.25 -13.17 -16.30
CA GLN A 131 -1.12 -13.91 -16.82
C GLN A 131 -0.55 -13.22 -18.05
N VAL A 132 -1.38 -12.50 -18.77
CA VAL A 132 -0.94 -11.75 -19.94
C VAL A 132 0.07 -10.68 -19.53
N ASP A 133 -0.24 -9.94 -18.48
CA ASP A 133 0.62 -8.87 -18.03
C ASP A 133 1.76 -9.34 -17.13
N LEU A 134 1.52 -10.34 -16.29
CA LEU A 134 2.46 -10.66 -15.21
C LEU A 134 3.12 -12.03 -15.37
N GLY A 135 2.73 -12.79 -16.39
CA GLY A 135 3.34 -14.09 -16.63
C GLY A 135 2.59 -15.23 -15.94
N ASP A 136 3.20 -16.42 -15.95
CA ASP A 136 2.55 -17.57 -15.36
C ASP A 136 2.52 -17.42 -13.83
N VAL A 137 1.94 -18.38 -13.14
CA VAL A 137 1.74 -18.28 -11.69
C VAL A 137 3.06 -18.06 -10.96
N LYS A 138 4.11 -18.76 -11.36
CA LYS A 138 5.39 -18.62 -10.69
C LYS A 138 6.00 -17.24 -10.89
N GLU A 139 5.99 -16.75 -12.12
CA GLU A 139 6.53 -15.45 -12.44
C GLU A 139 5.71 -14.35 -11.78
N LYS A 140 4.39 -14.46 -11.87
CA LYS A 140 3.51 -13.47 -11.29
C LYS A 140 3.71 -13.37 -9.78
N ASN A 141 3.75 -14.52 -9.11
CA ASN A 141 3.90 -14.52 -7.66
C ASN A 141 5.25 -13.96 -7.23
N ALA A 142 6.31 -14.20 -8.01
CA ALA A 142 7.61 -13.63 -7.70
C ALA A 142 7.57 -12.10 -7.83
N ILE A 143 6.93 -11.60 -8.87
CA ILE A 143 6.81 -10.15 -9.08
C ILE A 143 6.02 -9.52 -7.93
N LEU A 144 4.89 -10.12 -7.57
CA LEU A 144 4.04 -9.56 -6.53
C LEU A 144 4.71 -9.60 -5.16
N ARG A 145 5.43 -10.68 -4.86
CA ARG A 145 6.17 -10.76 -3.60
C ARG A 145 7.23 -9.65 -3.53
N ASN A 146 7.99 -9.47 -4.62
CA ASN A 146 9.01 -8.44 -4.66
C ASN A 146 8.41 -7.05 -4.52
N LEU A 147 7.27 -6.82 -5.16
CA LEU A 147 6.59 -5.54 -5.10
C LEU A 147 6.16 -5.24 -3.66
N LEU A 148 5.58 -6.22 -2.99
CA LEU A 148 5.16 -6.04 -1.60
C LEU A 148 6.36 -5.81 -0.69
N GLU A 149 7.46 -6.51 -0.93
CA GLU A 149 8.67 -6.31 -0.12
C GLU A 149 9.29 -4.94 -0.34
N ASP A 150 9.28 -4.46 -1.57
CA ASP A 150 9.83 -3.14 -1.88
C ASP A 150 9.03 -2.05 -1.16
N PHE A 151 7.71 -2.13 -1.23
CA PHE A 151 6.88 -1.09 -0.61
C PHE A 151 6.82 -1.21 0.91
N HIS A 152 7.05 -2.39 1.45
CA HIS A 152 7.05 -2.57 2.90
C HIS A 152 8.12 -1.71 3.56
N ALA A 153 9.20 -1.42 2.84
CA ALA A 153 10.28 -0.62 3.40
C ALA A 153 9.93 0.85 3.54
N LEU A 154 8.85 1.30 2.91
CA LEU A 154 8.47 2.71 3.00
C LEU A 154 7.60 2.98 4.20
N ASP A 155 7.68 4.18 4.72
CA ASP A 155 6.79 4.66 5.78
C ASP A 155 6.07 5.87 5.22
N LEU A 156 4.82 5.69 4.82
CA LEU A 156 4.04 6.74 4.20
C LEU A 156 3.03 7.36 5.17
N ARG A 157 3.21 7.15 6.47
CA ARG A 157 2.34 7.80 7.45
C ARG A 157 2.45 9.31 7.28
N PRO A 158 1.33 10.03 7.34
CA PRO A 158 1.37 11.48 7.11
C PRO A 158 2.37 12.22 8.02
N GLY A 159 2.53 11.76 9.25
CA GLY A 159 3.47 12.40 10.17
C GLY A 159 4.93 12.20 9.79
N GLN A 160 5.22 11.24 8.90
CA GLN A 160 6.59 10.97 8.47
C GLN A 160 6.89 11.58 7.10
N LEU A 161 5.89 12.12 6.41
CA LEU A 161 6.11 12.73 5.12
C LEU A 161 6.54 14.18 5.31
N GLY A 162 7.49 14.63 4.51
CA GLY A 162 7.98 16.00 4.65
C GLY A 162 6.98 17.02 4.14
N SER A 163 6.09 16.61 3.25
CA SER A 163 5.12 17.51 2.67
C SER A 163 3.93 16.69 2.20
N ALA A 164 2.76 17.29 2.24
CA ALA A 164 1.55 16.62 1.79
C ALA A 164 1.60 16.31 0.30
N ASP A 165 2.44 17.01 -0.46
CA ASP A 165 2.49 16.82 -1.90
C ASP A 165 3.49 15.76 -2.35
N ILE A 166 4.24 15.17 -1.43
CA ILE A 166 5.29 14.22 -1.79
C ILE A 166 4.72 13.04 -2.59
N ILE A 167 3.57 12.51 -2.18
CA ILE A 167 2.98 11.36 -2.86
C ILE A 167 2.58 11.76 -4.28
N GLY A 168 1.99 12.91 -4.46
CA GLY A 168 1.57 13.36 -5.77
C GLY A 168 2.74 13.63 -6.69
N ASP A 169 3.88 14.07 -6.13
CA ASP A 169 5.05 14.38 -6.92
C ASP A 169 5.85 13.14 -7.32
N ALA A 170 5.71 12.08 -6.56
CA ALA A 170 6.45 10.86 -6.85
C ALA A 170 5.92 10.16 -8.10
#